data_ee630505c69a379150a8b6943f977c0a
#
_entry.id   ee630505c69a379150a8b6943f977c0a
#
_cell.length_a   1.000
_cell.length_b   1.000
_cell.length_c   1.000
_cell.angle_alpha   90.00
_cell.angle_beta   90.00
_cell.angle_gamma   90.00
#
_symmetry.space_group_name_H-M   'P 1'
#
loop_
_entity.id
_entity.type
_entity.pdbx_description
1 polymer ?
#
loop_
_entity_poly.entity_id
_entity_poly.type
_entity_poly.pdbx_seq_one_letter_code
_entity_poly.pdbx_strand_id
1 'polypeptide(L)'
;MARVLVPLAQGCEELEAVTVIDLLRRAGIEVVTAGLVDGPVRASRGVVLLPDTTLDRVVDEDFDMVVLPGGLPGADHLDDDPRVRRLLRRLADAGRYTAAICAAPKVLASAGLLDSRRATAYPGVLERLSLPRTQVLQDAVVTDGRVVTSRGPGTAMDFALALIERLLGRAKREEVEGPLVRS
;
A
#
# COMPACT_ATOMS: atom_id res chain seq x y z
N MET A 1 11.57 7.85 -14.25
CA MET A 1 10.48 8.35 -13.37
C MET A 1 9.94 7.15 -12.62
N ALA A 2 9.81 7.23 -11.29
CA ALA A 2 9.29 6.11 -10.51
C ALA A 2 7.80 5.87 -10.81
N ARG A 3 7.39 4.59 -10.89
CA ARG A 3 6.01 4.15 -11.15
C ARG A 3 5.49 3.33 -9.97
N VAL A 4 4.30 3.64 -9.52
CA VAL A 4 3.65 2.97 -8.39
C VAL A 4 2.26 2.50 -8.79
N LEU A 5 1.94 1.25 -8.46
CA LEU A 5 0.60 0.69 -8.63
C LEU A 5 -0.16 0.72 -7.30
N VAL A 6 -1.38 1.22 -7.34
CA VAL A 6 -2.31 1.19 -6.19
C VAL A 6 -3.57 0.42 -6.62
N PRO A 7 -3.65 -0.88 -6.32
CA PRO A 7 -4.89 -1.65 -6.54
C PRO A 7 -6.00 -1.15 -5.62
N LEU A 8 -7.18 -0.91 -6.19
CA LEU A 8 -8.36 -0.44 -5.46
C LEU A 8 -9.46 -1.51 -5.49
N ALA A 9 -9.86 -1.98 -4.33
CA ALA A 9 -10.94 -2.94 -4.15
C ALA A 9 -12.17 -2.27 -3.55
N GLN A 10 -13.36 -2.82 -3.82
CA GLN A 10 -14.59 -2.39 -3.16
C GLN A 10 -14.42 -2.47 -1.63
N GLY A 11 -14.76 -1.39 -0.93
CA GLY A 11 -14.60 -1.31 0.52
C GLY A 11 -13.18 -0.96 0.99
N CYS A 12 -12.29 -0.48 0.12
CA CYS A 12 -11.00 0.08 0.54
C CYS A 12 -11.20 1.33 1.42
N GLU A 13 -10.22 1.65 2.27
CA GLU A 13 -10.26 2.87 3.06
C GLU A 13 -9.84 4.08 2.21
N GLU A 14 -10.79 4.96 1.93
CA GLU A 14 -10.59 6.12 1.06
C GLU A 14 -9.57 7.11 1.58
N LEU A 15 -9.52 7.32 2.91
CA LEU A 15 -8.56 8.23 3.50
C LEU A 15 -7.13 7.75 3.23
N GLU A 16 -6.88 6.47 3.37
CA GLU A 16 -5.58 5.86 3.11
C GLU A 16 -5.24 5.88 1.61
N ALA A 17 -6.16 5.42 0.76
CA ALA A 17 -5.95 5.35 -0.68
C ALA A 17 -5.67 6.74 -1.27
N VAL A 18 -6.53 7.72 -0.99
CA VAL A 18 -6.41 9.07 -1.55
C VAL A 18 -5.19 9.80 -1.01
N THR A 19 -4.87 9.66 0.28
CA THR A 19 -3.66 10.27 0.87
C THR A 19 -2.40 9.74 0.17
N VAL A 20 -2.28 8.44 0.00
CA VAL A 20 -1.13 7.83 -0.70
C VAL A 20 -1.05 8.32 -2.14
N ILE A 21 -2.14 8.27 -2.89
CA ILE A 21 -2.19 8.69 -4.30
C ILE A 21 -1.81 10.17 -4.44
N ASP A 22 -2.39 11.04 -3.62
CA ASP A 22 -2.12 12.50 -3.65
C ASP A 22 -0.64 12.78 -3.36
N LEU A 23 -0.10 12.29 -2.25
CA LEU A 23 1.26 12.60 -1.85
C LEU A 23 2.31 12.06 -2.83
N LEU A 24 2.11 10.84 -3.34
CA LEU A 24 3.01 10.28 -4.35
C LEU A 24 2.98 11.10 -5.65
N ARG A 25 1.81 11.54 -6.10
CA ARG A 25 1.66 12.41 -7.27
C ARG A 25 2.29 13.79 -7.04
N ARG A 26 2.20 14.37 -5.84
CA ARG A 26 2.94 15.61 -5.48
C ARG A 26 4.45 15.44 -5.61
N ALA A 27 4.97 14.27 -5.35
CA ALA A 27 6.40 13.96 -5.51
C ALA A 27 6.84 13.78 -6.97
N GLY A 28 5.92 13.85 -7.95
CA GLY A 28 6.20 13.59 -9.36
C GLY A 28 6.30 12.09 -9.70
N ILE A 29 5.77 11.23 -8.85
CA ILE A 29 5.70 9.79 -9.10
C ILE A 29 4.48 9.50 -9.99
N GLU A 30 4.67 8.65 -11.02
CA GLU A 30 3.57 8.13 -11.81
C GLU A 30 2.78 7.11 -10.98
N VAL A 31 1.59 7.50 -10.54
CA VAL A 31 0.70 6.60 -9.79
C VAL A 31 -0.40 6.11 -10.70
N VAL A 32 -0.46 4.80 -10.88
CA VAL A 32 -1.52 4.10 -11.60
C VAL A 32 -2.46 3.49 -10.58
N THR A 33 -3.73 3.89 -10.60
CA THR A 33 -4.78 3.26 -9.79
C THR A 33 -5.51 2.21 -10.63
N ALA A 34 -5.67 1.01 -10.08
CA ALA A 34 -6.28 -0.11 -10.82
C ALA A 34 -7.38 -0.79 -10.01
N GLY A 35 -8.61 -0.75 -10.51
CA GLY A 35 -9.70 -1.50 -9.92
C GLY A 35 -9.53 -3.00 -10.12
N LEU A 36 -9.95 -3.82 -9.17
CA LEU A 36 -9.97 -5.28 -9.34
C LEU A 36 -10.94 -5.71 -10.45
N VAL A 37 -11.98 -4.92 -10.65
CA VAL A 37 -12.97 -5.05 -11.73
C VAL A 37 -13.18 -3.70 -12.38
N ASP A 38 -13.83 -3.67 -13.54
CA ASP A 38 -14.16 -2.44 -14.25
C ASP A 38 -15.19 -1.61 -13.48
N GLY A 39 -15.11 -0.28 -13.66
CA GLY A 39 -16.04 0.67 -13.08
C GLY A 39 -15.59 1.30 -11.76
N PRO A 40 -16.49 2.07 -11.11
CA PRO A 40 -16.19 2.80 -9.89
C PRO A 40 -16.02 1.89 -8.68
N VAL A 41 -15.13 2.28 -7.79
CA VAL A 41 -14.88 1.63 -6.50
C VAL A 41 -15.58 2.44 -5.41
N ARG A 42 -16.52 1.81 -4.69
CA ARG A 42 -17.11 2.40 -3.49
C ARG A 42 -16.25 2.03 -2.29
N ALA A 43 -15.66 3.04 -1.68
CA ALA A 43 -14.80 2.90 -0.51
C ALA A 43 -15.60 2.64 0.77
N SER A 44 -14.91 2.33 1.87
CA SER A 44 -15.51 1.86 3.13
C SER A 44 -16.43 2.86 3.80
N ARG A 45 -16.23 4.17 3.59
CA ARG A 45 -17.08 5.26 4.10
C ARG A 45 -17.99 5.86 3.04
N GLY A 46 -18.07 5.23 1.87
CA GLY A 46 -19.04 5.58 0.84
C GLY A 46 -18.52 6.54 -0.24
N VAL A 47 -17.29 7.04 -0.15
CA VAL A 47 -16.67 7.79 -1.24
C VAL A 47 -16.53 6.90 -2.46
N VAL A 48 -16.84 7.42 -3.62
CA VAL A 48 -16.72 6.69 -4.89
C VAL A 48 -15.46 7.15 -5.62
N LEU A 49 -14.57 6.22 -5.89
CA LEU A 49 -13.33 6.45 -6.61
C LEU A 49 -13.44 5.85 -8.01
N LEU A 50 -12.92 6.55 -9.00
CA LEU A 50 -12.78 6.03 -10.35
C LEU A 50 -11.31 5.69 -10.61
N PRO A 51 -10.94 4.38 -10.68
CA PRO A 51 -9.58 3.97 -11.00
C PRO A 51 -9.18 4.38 -12.43
N ASP A 52 -7.88 4.62 -12.66
CA ASP A 52 -7.36 4.94 -13.99
C ASP A 52 -7.55 3.78 -14.97
N THR A 53 -7.51 2.53 -14.46
CA THR A 53 -7.60 1.30 -15.27
C THR A 53 -8.08 0.11 -14.42
N THR A 54 -8.05 -1.09 -15.00
CA THR A 54 -8.28 -2.36 -14.28
C THR A 54 -6.98 -3.11 -14.05
N LEU A 55 -6.96 -3.94 -12.99
CA LEU A 55 -5.77 -4.72 -12.65
C LEU A 55 -5.33 -5.65 -13.79
N ASP A 56 -6.27 -6.26 -14.52
CA ASP A 56 -5.95 -7.14 -15.65
C ASP A 56 -5.08 -6.47 -16.73
N ARG A 57 -5.27 -5.17 -16.93
CA ARG A 57 -4.55 -4.43 -17.97
C ARG A 57 -3.11 -4.10 -17.59
N VAL A 58 -2.81 -4.04 -16.31
CA VAL A 58 -1.53 -3.56 -15.81
C VAL A 58 -0.77 -4.55 -14.93
N VAL A 59 -1.37 -5.69 -14.60
CA VAL A 59 -0.80 -6.64 -13.64
C VAL A 59 0.56 -7.19 -14.05
N ASP A 60 0.85 -7.23 -15.34
CA ASP A 60 2.13 -7.72 -15.88
C ASP A 60 3.11 -6.58 -16.26
N GLU A 61 2.71 -5.31 -16.06
CA GLU A 61 3.60 -4.16 -16.28
C GLU A 61 4.63 -4.02 -15.16
N ASP A 62 5.70 -3.28 -15.45
CA ASP A 62 6.76 -2.99 -14.49
C ASP A 62 6.40 -1.79 -13.60
N PHE A 63 6.52 -2.01 -12.29
CA PHE A 63 6.36 -0.98 -11.27
C PHE A 63 7.55 -1.02 -10.29
N ASP A 64 7.92 0.13 -9.77
CA ASP A 64 8.95 0.24 -8.72
C ASP A 64 8.38 -0.10 -7.33
N MET A 65 7.06 0.04 -7.19
CA MET A 65 6.35 -0.26 -5.95
C MET A 65 4.88 -0.59 -6.22
N VAL A 66 4.32 -1.47 -5.39
CA VAL A 66 2.88 -1.64 -5.22
C VAL A 66 2.48 -1.23 -3.82
N VAL A 67 1.39 -0.48 -3.68
CA VAL A 67 0.86 -0.02 -2.38
C VAL A 67 -0.57 -0.49 -2.22
N LEU A 68 -0.82 -1.23 -1.15
CA LEU A 68 -2.15 -1.77 -0.83
C LEU A 68 -2.82 -0.91 0.25
N PRO A 69 -3.90 -0.18 -0.07
CA PRO A 69 -4.75 0.46 0.92
C PRO A 69 -5.44 -0.58 1.79
N GLY A 70 -5.78 -0.20 3.02
CA GLY A 70 -6.55 -1.02 3.92
C GLY A 70 -8.06 -0.85 3.74
N GLY A 71 -8.77 -0.94 4.86
CA GLY A 71 -10.23 -0.98 4.88
C GLY A 71 -10.77 -2.40 4.73
N LEU A 72 -11.95 -2.61 5.28
CA LEU A 72 -12.70 -3.86 5.13
C LEU A 72 -14.04 -3.56 4.46
N PRO A 73 -14.49 -4.41 3.52
CA PRO A 73 -13.88 -5.65 3.06
C PRO A 73 -12.77 -5.48 1.98
N GLY A 74 -12.29 -4.28 1.72
CA GLY A 74 -11.31 -4.02 0.66
C GLY A 74 -10.04 -4.88 0.76
N ALA A 75 -9.45 -4.96 1.95
CA ALA A 75 -8.27 -5.81 2.18
C ALA A 75 -8.56 -7.31 2.01
N ASP A 76 -9.78 -7.76 2.32
CA ASP A 76 -10.20 -9.14 2.08
C ASP A 76 -10.26 -9.42 0.57
N HIS A 77 -10.85 -8.53 -0.20
CA HIS A 77 -10.91 -8.66 -1.66
C HIS A 77 -9.52 -8.67 -2.31
N LEU A 78 -8.59 -7.85 -1.79
CA LEU A 78 -7.19 -7.88 -2.26
C LEU A 78 -6.53 -9.22 -1.93
N ASP A 79 -6.79 -9.77 -0.73
CA ASP A 79 -6.21 -11.04 -0.29
C ASP A 79 -6.76 -12.24 -1.06
N ASP A 80 -8.04 -12.22 -1.40
CA ASP A 80 -8.72 -13.26 -2.15
C ASP A 80 -8.36 -13.27 -3.65
N ASP A 81 -7.83 -12.17 -4.18
CA ASP A 81 -7.52 -12.05 -5.60
C ASP A 81 -6.14 -12.65 -5.93
N PRO A 82 -6.09 -13.75 -6.69
CA PRO A 82 -4.82 -14.42 -7.01
C PRO A 82 -3.87 -13.56 -7.86
N ARG A 83 -4.40 -12.58 -8.61
CA ARG A 83 -3.58 -11.64 -9.39
C ARG A 83 -2.76 -10.73 -8.48
N VAL A 84 -3.34 -10.27 -7.36
CA VAL A 84 -2.65 -9.45 -6.36
C VAL A 84 -1.51 -10.24 -5.74
N ARG A 85 -1.75 -11.48 -5.32
CA ARG A 85 -0.71 -12.33 -4.73
C ARG A 85 0.44 -12.60 -5.70
N ARG A 86 0.12 -12.91 -6.96
CA ARG A 86 1.12 -13.11 -8.02
C ARG A 86 1.95 -11.85 -8.26
N LEU A 87 1.29 -10.69 -8.36
CA LEU A 87 1.92 -9.39 -8.53
C LEU A 87 2.91 -9.10 -7.38
N LEU A 88 2.47 -9.26 -6.13
CA LEU A 88 3.29 -9.03 -4.95
C LEU A 88 4.58 -9.87 -4.97
N ARG A 89 4.45 -11.16 -5.26
CA ARG A 89 5.60 -12.06 -5.34
C ARG A 89 6.54 -11.67 -6.48
N ARG A 90 5.99 -11.40 -7.67
CA ARG A 90 6.79 -10.98 -8.83
C ARG A 90 7.60 -9.71 -8.53
N LEU A 91 6.99 -8.70 -7.93
CA LEU A 91 7.69 -7.47 -7.57
C LEU A 91 8.74 -7.70 -6.48
N ALA A 92 8.44 -8.51 -5.47
CA ALA A 92 9.40 -8.87 -4.43
C ALA A 92 10.62 -9.61 -5.00
N ASP A 93 10.39 -10.59 -5.88
CA ASP A 93 11.45 -11.36 -6.55
C ASP A 93 12.33 -10.46 -7.45
N ALA A 94 11.73 -9.41 -8.04
CA ALA A 94 12.43 -8.39 -8.82
C ALA A 94 13.13 -7.32 -7.95
N GLY A 95 13.12 -7.45 -6.62
CA GLY A 95 13.73 -6.48 -5.71
C GLY A 95 12.99 -5.13 -5.65
N ARG A 96 11.72 -5.11 -6.03
CA ARG A 96 10.85 -3.92 -5.97
C ARG A 96 10.19 -3.80 -4.60
N TYR A 97 9.63 -2.62 -4.30
CA TYR A 97 8.94 -2.39 -3.04
C TYR A 97 7.53 -2.97 -3.03
N THR A 98 7.15 -3.54 -1.90
CA THR A 98 5.77 -3.92 -1.58
C THR A 98 5.36 -3.21 -0.30
N ALA A 99 4.25 -2.51 -0.33
CA ALA A 99 3.80 -1.68 0.78
C ALA A 99 2.32 -1.89 1.07
N ALA A 100 1.95 -1.82 2.34
CA ALA A 100 0.57 -2.01 2.79
C ALA A 100 0.28 -1.27 4.09
N ILE A 101 -0.95 -0.79 4.25
CA ILE A 101 -1.39 -0.05 5.44
C ILE A 101 -2.65 -0.67 6.04
N CYS A 102 -2.82 -0.50 7.36
CA CYS A 102 -4.03 -0.82 8.12
C CYS A 102 -4.35 -2.33 8.12
N ALA A 103 -5.43 -2.75 7.45
CA ALA A 103 -5.78 -4.17 7.30
C ALA A 103 -4.99 -4.88 6.19
N ALA A 104 -4.38 -4.14 5.27
CA ALA A 104 -3.73 -4.71 4.09
C ALA A 104 -2.39 -5.44 4.33
N PRO A 105 -1.62 -5.19 5.40
CA PRO A 105 -0.43 -6.02 5.67
C PRO A 105 -0.70 -7.52 5.77
N LYS A 106 -1.93 -7.95 6.08
CA LYS A 106 -2.30 -9.37 6.01
C LYS A 106 -2.14 -9.96 4.60
N VAL A 107 -2.35 -9.15 3.56
CA VAL A 107 -2.18 -9.57 2.16
C VAL A 107 -0.70 -9.86 1.86
N LEU A 108 0.21 -9.03 2.41
CA LEU A 108 1.65 -9.30 2.35
C LEU A 108 2.01 -10.59 3.09
N ALA A 109 1.37 -10.83 4.25
CA ALA A 109 1.56 -12.07 5.01
C ALA A 109 1.12 -13.30 4.20
N SER A 110 -0.06 -13.25 3.59
CA SER A 110 -0.58 -14.32 2.71
C SER A 110 0.31 -14.59 1.49
N ALA A 111 0.99 -13.55 1.00
CA ALA A 111 1.98 -13.69 -0.08
C ALA A 111 3.34 -14.24 0.40
N GLY A 112 3.55 -14.41 1.72
CA GLY A 112 4.81 -14.87 2.31
C GLY A 112 5.87 -13.79 2.46
N LEU A 113 5.51 -12.51 2.30
CA LEU A 113 6.46 -11.40 2.26
C LEU A 113 6.82 -10.84 3.65
N LEU A 114 6.11 -11.24 4.69
CA LEU A 114 6.40 -10.83 6.07
C LEU A 114 7.26 -11.83 6.85
N ASP A 115 7.56 -12.96 6.25
CA ASP A 115 8.35 -14.00 6.90
C ASP A 115 9.78 -13.54 7.20
N SER A 116 10.21 -13.71 8.46
CA SER A 116 11.49 -13.23 8.99
C SER A 116 11.69 -11.70 8.89
N ARG A 117 10.59 -10.94 8.95
CA ARG A 117 10.60 -9.48 8.86
C ARG A 117 9.92 -8.83 10.04
N ARG A 118 10.24 -7.55 10.24
CA ARG A 118 9.49 -6.62 11.09
C ARG A 118 8.36 -6.01 10.27
N ALA A 119 7.19 -5.90 10.87
CA ALA A 119 6.02 -5.30 10.23
C ALA A 119 5.08 -4.66 11.26
N THR A 120 4.22 -3.77 10.79
CA THR A 120 3.11 -3.22 11.57
C THR A 120 1.82 -3.28 10.75
N ALA A 121 0.69 -3.15 11.42
CA ALA A 121 -0.63 -3.12 10.83
C ALA A 121 -1.62 -2.45 11.78
N TYR A 122 -2.88 -2.41 11.38
CA TYR A 122 -3.94 -2.05 12.31
C TYR A 122 -3.96 -3.02 13.50
N PRO A 123 -4.16 -2.54 14.74
CA PRO A 123 -4.12 -3.38 15.93
C PRO A 123 -4.98 -4.63 15.79
N GLY A 124 -4.37 -5.79 16.08
CA GLY A 124 -5.03 -7.10 16.02
C GLY A 124 -5.05 -7.76 14.64
N VAL A 125 -4.60 -7.10 13.58
CA VAL A 125 -4.61 -7.70 12.21
C VAL A 125 -3.55 -8.80 12.10
N LEU A 126 -2.30 -8.49 12.37
CA LEU A 126 -1.20 -9.46 12.25
C LEU A 126 -1.15 -10.40 13.46
N GLU A 127 -1.51 -9.92 14.64
CA GLU A 127 -1.50 -10.71 15.88
C GLU A 127 -2.45 -11.91 15.84
N ARG A 128 -3.50 -11.85 15.03
CA ARG A 128 -4.45 -12.96 14.83
C ARG A 128 -3.98 -14.01 13.84
N LEU A 129 -2.90 -13.73 13.12
CA LEU A 129 -2.32 -14.62 12.13
C LEU A 129 -1.21 -15.45 12.75
N SER A 130 -1.04 -16.69 12.29
CA SER A 130 0.08 -17.52 12.70
C SER A 130 1.33 -17.12 11.94
N LEU A 131 2.09 -16.17 12.48
CA LEU A 131 3.30 -15.59 11.86
C LEU A 131 4.51 -15.74 12.80
N PRO A 132 5.01 -16.98 13.02
CA PRO A 132 6.00 -17.28 14.07
C PRO A 132 7.35 -16.60 13.86
N ARG A 133 7.65 -16.17 12.64
CA ARG A 133 8.92 -15.51 12.30
C ARG A 133 8.76 -14.03 11.96
N THR A 134 7.58 -13.46 12.11
CA THR A 134 7.34 -12.03 11.89
C THR A 134 7.36 -11.30 13.23
N GLN A 135 8.16 -10.25 13.33
CA GLN A 135 8.15 -9.36 14.50
C GLN A 135 7.12 -8.24 14.26
N VAL A 136 6.00 -8.32 14.96
CA VAL A 136 4.95 -7.30 14.89
C VAL A 136 5.31 -6.13 15.80
N LEU A 137 5.39 -4.92 15.24
CA LEU A 137 5.72 -3.68 15.92
C LEU A 137 4.51 -2.75 15.99
N GLN A 138 4.60 -1.71 16.84
CA GLN A 138 3.54 -0.71 17.00
C GLN A 138 3.92 0.67 16.44
N ASP A 139 5.02 0.76 15.72
CA ASP A 139 5.46 1.98 15.07
C ASP A 139 4.48 2.42 13.98
N ALA A 140 4.34 3.72 13.78
CA ALA A 140 3.44 4.26 12.76
C ALA A 140 3.77 3.74 11.36
N VAL A 141 5.06 3.59 11.05
CA VAL A 141 5.57 3.04 9.79
C VAL A 141 6.77 2.13 10.11
N VAL A 142 6.78 0.94 9.53
CA VAL A 142 7.90 0.01 9.61
C VAL A 142 8.43 -0.27 8.21
N THR A 143 9.70 -0.04 8.00
CA THR A 143 10.42 -0.44 6.79
C THR A 143 11.40 -1.55 7.13
N ASP A 144 11.30 -2.67 6.42
CA ASP A 144 12.24 -3.78 6.52
C ASP A 144 12.61 -4.25 5.10
N GLY A 145 13.81 -3.91 4.67
CA GLY A 145 14.24 -4.14 3.31
C GLY A 145 13.35 -3.42 2.29
N ARG A 146 12.68 -4.18 1.45
CA ARG A 146 11.75 -3.68 0.42
C ARG A 146 10.28 -3.78 0.83
N VAL A 147 10.00 -4.07 2.09
CA VAL A 147 8.64 -4.12 2.64
C VAL A 147 8.40 -2.91 3.52
N VAL A 148 7.31 -2.19 3.27
CA VAL A 148 6.89 -1.02 4.07
C VAL A 148 5.46 -1.23 4.54
N THR A 149 5.25 -1.15 5.85
CA THR A 149 3.93 -1.32 6.46
C THR A 149 3.58 -0.15 7.37
N SER A 150 2.28 0.11 7.55
CA SER A 150 1.78 1.19 8.39
C SER A 150 0.47 0.81 9.08
N ARG A 151 0.08 1.57 10.12
CA ARG A 151 -0.95 1.15 11.07
C ARG A 151 -2.38 1.44 10.66
N GLY A 152 -2.66 2.58 10.07
CA GLY A 152 -4.06 2.91 9.80
C GLY A 152 -4.29 4.32 9.28
N PRO A 153 -5.55 4.78 9.26
CA PRO A 153 -5.91 6.09 8.68
C PRO A 153 -5.08 7.25 9.25
N GLY A 154 -4.85 7.25 10.57
CA GLY A 154 -4.08 8.30 11.24
C GLY A 154 -2.59 8.34 10.91
N THR A 155 -2.03 7.29 10.33
CA THR A 155 -0.62 7.21 9.91
C THR A 155 -0.44 7.29 8.39
N ALA A 156 -1.50 7.55 7.62
CA ALA A 156 -1.46 7.51 6.16
C ALA A 156 -0.49 8.54 5.55
N MET A 157 -0.40 9.75 6.12
CA MET A 157 0.57 10.75 5.67
C MET A 157 2.00 10.33 5.95
N ASP A 158 2.30 9.83 7.15
CA ASP A 158 3.63 9.33 7.50
C ASP A 158 4.05 8.18 6.59
N PHE A 159 3.09 7.29 6.30
CA PHE A 159 3.28 6.18 5.37
C PHE A 159 3.62 6.69 3.97
N ALA A 160 2.80 7.56 3.39
CA ALA A 160 3.05 8.10 2.05
C ALA A 160 4.40 8.85 1.95
N LEU A 161 4.75 9.63 2.96
CA LEU A 161 6.05 10.32 3.03
C LEU A 161 7.23 9.34 3.12
N ALA A 162 7.08 8.25 3.88
CA ALA A 162 8.08 7.18 3.92
C ALA A 162 8.24 6.50 2.56
N LEU A 163 7.16 6.27 1.81
CA LEU A 163 7.23 5.71 0.46
C LEU A 163 7.98 6.64 -0.51
N ILE A 164 7.72 7.95 -0.44
CA ILE A 164 8.46 8.96 -1.22
C ILE A 164 9.95 8.89 -0.90
N GLU A 165 10.30 8.84 0.39
CA GLU A 165 11.70 8.73 0.80
C GLU A 165 12.39 7.47 0.27
N ARG A 166 11.68 6.33 0.25
CA ARG A 166 12.23 5.07 -0.30
C ARG A 166 12.46 5.13 -1.81
N LEU A 167 11.62 5.82 -2.56
CA LEU A 167 11.70 5.91 -4.01
C LEU A 167 12.59 7.05 -4.51
N LEU A 168 12.54 8.21 -3.87
CA LEU A 168 13.14 9.45 -4.37
C LEU A 168 14.11 10.13 -3.40
N GLY A 169 14.25 9.59 -2.20
CA GLY A 169 15.15 10.11 -1.19
C GLY A 169 14.56 11.20 -0.29
N ARG A 170 15.30 11.51 0.77
CA ARG A 170 14.88 12.40 1.85
C ARG A 170 14.55 13.83 1.37
N ALA A 171 15.36 14.38 0.49
CA ALA A 171 15.13 15.76 0.00
C ALA A 171 13.77 15.90 -0.68
N LYS A 172 13.34 14.90 -1.48
CA LYS A 172 12.03 14.91 -2.12
C LYS A 172 10.90 14.73 -1.10
N ARG A 173 11.07 13.89 -0.10
CA ARG A 173 10.13 13.81 1.02
C ARG A 173 9.93 15.17 1.69
N GLU A 174 10.99 15.86 2.06
CA GLU A 174 10.94 17.17 2.74
C GLU A 174 10.29 18.25 1.85
N GLU A 175 10.58 18.23 0.53
CA GLU A 175 9.94 19.12 -0.45
C GLU A 175 8.42 18.94 -0.50
N VAL A 176 7.93 17.70 -0.43
CA VAL A 176 6.49 17.40 -0.42
C VAL A 176 5.89 17.71 0.95
N GLU A 177 6.58 17.37 2.04
CA GLU A 177 6.07 17.52 3.40
C GLU A 177 5.85 18.97 3.81
N GLY A 178 6.76 19.87 3.42
CA GLY A 178 6.71 21.28 3.82
C GLY A 178 5.36 21.95 3.50
N PRO A 179 4.85 21.91 2.27
CA PRO A 179 3.56 22.52 1.92
C PRO A 179 2.32 21.85 2.51
N LEU A 180 2.44 20.68 3.16
CA LEU A 180 1.30 20.02 3.81
C LEU A 180 0.88 20.70 5.12
N VAL A 181 1.69 21.65 5.63
CA VAL A 181 1.40 22.41 6.86
C VAL A 181 1.09 21.47 8.04
N ARG A 182 1.94 20.46 8.22
CA ARG A 182 1.84 19.54 9.36
C ARG A 182 2.40 20.19 10.62
N SER A 183 1.71 20.00 11.75
CA SER A 183 2.18 20.41 13.09
C SER A 183 3.25 19.46 13.62
#